data_6e9f9305ae13b4d63969608152310ad6
#
_entry.id   6e9f9305ae13b4d63969608152310ad6
#
_cell.length_a   1.000
_cell.length_b   1.000
_cell.length_c   1.000
_cell.angle_alpha   90.00
_cell.angle_beta   90.00
_cell.angle_gamma   90.00
#
_symmetry.space_group_name_H-M   'P 1'
#
loop_
_entity.id
_entity.type
_entity.pdbx_description
1 polymer ?
#
loop_
_entity_poly.entity_id
_entity_poly.type
_entity_poly.pdbx_seq_one_letter_code
_entity_poly.pdbx_strand_id
1 'polypeptide(L)'
;MRLPSILVTLLLLVCTACAAPVIVIDAGHGGHDRGGMPGQRIPEKQYALDVAKRVESVLRRSGMRTVMTRKGDYFVTLQDRCNISNAQSRAVFVSIHFNGAPNPDAYGYEMYYHSGRQSYALADRIMRNLVAKTNVPGRWVRARSLYVLSHARFPAVLCELGFLTNRDEANRISSSSYRQRQAEAIASAIVSCCR
;
A
#
# COMPACT_ATOMS: atom_id res chain seq x y z
N MET A 1 -24.00 -21.30 64.47
CA MET A 1 -24.23 -21.40 63.02
C MET A 1 -23.19 -20.55 62.30
N ARG A 2 -22.25 -21.18 61.61
CA ARG A 2 -21.24 -20.44 60.80
C ARG A 2 -21.69 -20.46 59.33
N LEU A 3 -21.87 -19.31 58.71
CA LEU A 3 -22.18 -19.17 57.29
C LEU A 3 -20.92 -19.43 56.45
N PRO A 4 -21.00 -20.17 55.37
CA PRO A 4 -19.84 -20.39 54.48
C PRO A 4 -19.60 -19.15 53.64
N SER A 5 -18.37 -18.66 53.64
CA SER A 5 -17.90 -17.61 52.72
C SER A 5 -17.82 -18.16 51.31
N ILE A 6 -18.67 -17.70 50.41
CA ILE A 6 -18.60 -18.00 48.99
C ILE A 6 -17.52 -17.12 48.37
N LEU A 7 -16.39 -17.72 48.01
CA LEU A 7 -15.32 -17.07 47.28
C LEU A 7 -15.73 -17.01 45.80
N VAL A 8 -16.19 -15.82 45.34
CA VAL A 8 -16.46 -15.59 43.91
C VAL A 8 -15.15 -15.31 43.20
N THR A 9 -14.61 -16.32 42.50
CA THR A 9 -13.45 -16.16 41.65
C THR A 9 -13.87 -15.49 40.36
N LEU A 10 -13.58 -14.19 40.21
CA LEU A 10 -13.80 -13.44 38.99
C LEU A 10 -12.77 -13.87 37.93
N LEU A 11 -13.16 -14.72 36.99
CA LEU A 11 -12.31 -15.14 35.87
C LEU A 11 -12.25 -14.00 34.86
N LEU A 12 -11.20 -13.19 34.92
CA LEU A 12 -10.91 -12.17 33.88
C LEU A 12 -10.54 -12.90 32.58
N LEU A 13 -11.48 -13.03 31.67
CA LEU A 13 -11.21 -13.39 30.27
C LEU A 13 -10.39 -12.25 29.66
N VAL A 14 -9.06 -12.40 29.67
CA VAL A 14 -8.17 -11.57 28.87
C VAL A 14 -8.39 -11.96 27.40
N CYS A 15 -9.32 -11.30 26.74
CA CYS A 15 -9.43 -11.37 25.30
C CYS A 15 -8.15 -10.75 24.73
N THR A 16 -7.19 -11.55 24.31
CA THR A 16 -6.03 -11.11 23.56
C THR A 16 -6.53 -10.64 22.19
N ALA A 17 -7.00 -9.39 22.13
CA ALA A 17 -7.29 -8.75 20.86
C ALA A 17 -6.02 -8.85 20.00
N CYS A 18 -6.09 -9.61 18.93
CA CYS A 18 -4.96 -9.78 18.01
C CYS A 18 -4.58 -8.39 17.50
N ALA A 19 -3.41 -7.90 17.88
CA ALA A 19 -2.97 -6.53 17.56
C ALA A 19 -3.07 -6.29 16.05
N ALA A 20 -3.64 -5.16 15.66
CA ALA A 20 -3.74 -4.78 14.26
C ALA A 20 -2.35 -4.78 13.58
N PRO A 21 -2.25 -5.20 12.31
CA PRO A 21 -0.96 -5.29 11.63
C PRO A 21 -0.32 -3.91 11.48
N VAL A 22 1.01 -3.89 11.38
CA VAL A 22 1.75 -2.71 10.94
C VAL A 22 1.58 -2.57 9.43
N ILE A 23 1.20 -1.40 8.95
CA ILE A 23 1.14 -1.13 7.51
C ILE A 23 2.50 -0.63 7.04
N VAL A 24 3.19 -1.47 6.26
CA VAL A 24 4.47 -1.10 5.64
C VAL A 24 4.17 -0.50 4.28
N ILE A 25 4.45 0.79 4.14
CA ILE A 25 4.21 1.55 2.92
C ILE A 25 5.54 1.70 2.19
N ASP A 26 5.64 1.09 1.03
CA ASP A 26 6.81 1.13 0.20
C ASP A 26 6.64 2.19 -0.89
N ALA A 27 7.47 3.24 -0.84
CA ALA A 27 7.55 4.21 -1.91
C ALA A 27 8.52 3.68 -2.98
N GLY A 28 8.01 3.27 -4.12
CA GLY A 28 8.82 2.71 -5.21
C GLY A 28 9.98 3.61 -5.63
N HIS A 29 11.07 2.99 -6.12
CA HIS A 29 12.28 3.69 -6.58
C HIS A 29 12.96 4.57 -5.51
N GLY A 30 13.75 5.58 -5.94
CA GLY A 30 14.41 6.54 -5.05
C GLY A 30 15.90 6.72 -5.32
N GLY A 31 16.46 7.89 -5.00
CA GLY A 31 17.86 8.21 -5.25
C GLY A 31 18.18 8.17 -6.74
N HIS A 32 19.18 7.37 -7.14
CA HIS A 32 19.59 7.19 -8.53
C HIS A 32 18.55 6.42 -9.36
N ASP A 33 17.73 5.57 -8.74
CA ASP A 33 16.63 4.90 -9.43
C ASP A 33 15.45 5.86 -9.60
N ARG A 34 15.27 6.34 -10.83
CA ARG A 34 14.23 7.30 -11.17
C ARG A 34 12.85 6.66 -11.35
N GLY A 35 12.81 5.35 -11.63
CA GLY A 35 11.61 4.68 -12.12
C GLY A 35 11.13 5.18 -13.48
N GLY A 36 10.11 4.50 -14.02
CA GLY A 36 9.49 4.86 -15.29
C GLY A 36 10.29 4.48 -16.54
N MET A 37 9.91 5.04 -17.68
CA MET A 37 10.52 4.78 -18.97
C MET A 37 11.67 5.76 -19.27
N PRO A 38 12.69 5.36 -20.06
CA PRO A 38 13.71 6.28 -20.55
C PRO A 38 13.07 7.49 -21.25
N GLY A 39 13.58 8.69 -20.97
CA GLY A 39 13.07 9.94 -21.54
C GLY A 39 11.80 10.50 -20.89
N GLN A 40 11.20 9.80 -19.93
CA GLN A 40 10.06 10.29 -19.18
C GLN A 40 10.44 11.55 -18.39
N ARG A 41 9.66 12.63 -18.58
CA ARG A 41 9.96 13.98 -18.04
C ARG A 41 9.98 14.00 -16.52
N ILE A 42 8.97 13.39 -15.89
CA ILE A 42 8.85 13.39 -14.42
C ILE A 42 9.22 12.01 -13.89
N PRO A 43 10.22 11.92 -12.99
CA PRO A 43 10.59 10.65 -12.38
C PRO A 43 9.46 10.05 -11.56
N GLU A 44 9.18 8.78 -11.74
CA GLU A 44 8.16 8.05 -10.98
C GLU A 44 8.38 8.15 -9.47
N LYS A 45 9.65 8.07 -9.03
CA LYS A 45 10.04 8.13 -7.62
C LYS A 45 9.46 9.30 -6.84
N GLN A 46 9.21 10.44 -7.51
CA GLN A 46 8.67 11.65 -6.88
C GLN A 46 7.18 11.47 -6.52
N TYR A 47 6.39 10.97 -7.47
CA TYR A 47 4.97 10.73 -7.23
C TYR A 47 4.73 9.55 -6.31
N ALA A 48 5.54 8.49 -6.44
CA ALA A 48 5.49 7.34 -5.54
C ALA A 48 5.71 7.76 -4.07
N LEU A 49 6.72 8.62 -3.82
CA LEU A 49 6.98 9.15 -2.47
C LEU A 49 5.86 10.08 -1.98
N ASP A 50 5.35 10.97 -2.85
CA ASP A 50 4.28 11.89 -2.45
C ASP A 50 3.00 11.14 -2.06
N VAL A 51 2.57 10.17 -2.88
CA VAL A 51 1.38 9.36 -2.58
C VAL A 51 1.61 8.49 -1.34
N ALA A 52 2.78 7.86 -1.20
CA ALA A 52 3.11 7.05 -0.02
C ALA A 52 3.03 7.85 1.29
N LYS A 53 3.55 9.08 1.31
CA LYS A 53 3.44 9.98 2.47
C LYS A 53 2.00 10.37 2.77
N ARG A 54 1.16 10.59 1.75
CA ARG A 54 -0.27 10.87 1.93
C ARG A 54 -1.01 9.67 2.49
N VAL A 55 -0.73 8.45 1.99
CA VAL A 55 -1.27 7.20 2.52
C VAL A 55 -0.88 7.05 3.99
N GLU A 56 0.40 7.24 4.34
CA GLU A 56 0.86 7.22 5.73
C GLU A 56 0.05 8.18 6.60
N SER A 57 -0.08 9.42 6.16
CA SER A 57 -0.80 10.47 6.90
C SER A 57 -2.26 10.09 7.15
N VAL A 58 -2.97 9.56 6.15
CA VAL A 58 -4.38 9.14 6.30
C VAL A 58 -4.49 7.95 7.25
N LEU A 59 -3.63 6.94 7.11
CA LEU A 59 -3.63 5.75 7.96
C LEU A 59 -3.34 6.09 9.43
N ARG A 60 -2.36 6.96 9.69
CA ARG A 60 -2.03 7.40 11.05
C ARG A 60 -3.19 8.15 11.72
N ARG A 61 -3.88 9.02 10.99
CA ARG A 61 -5.10 9.66 11.49
C ARG A 61 -6.24 8.67 11.78
N SER A 62 -6.24 7.52 11.10
CA SER A 62 -7.18 6.41 11.36
C SER A 62 -6.71 5.46 12.48
N GLY A 63 -5.64 5.80 13.22
CA GLY A 63 -5.13 5.00 14.34
C GLY A 63 -4.30 3.78 13.91
N MET A 64 -3.94 3.64 12.63
CA MET A 64 -3.09 2.54 12.15
C MET A 64 -1.62 2.80 12.42
N ARG A 65 -0.88 1.76 12.82
CA ARG A 65 0.59 1.82 12.90
C ARG A 65 1.19 1.69 11.51
N THR A 66 2.13 2.57 11.18
CA THR A 66 2.74 2.63 9.85
C THR A 66 4.26 2.64 9.92
N VAL A 67 4.90 2.03 8.92
CA VAL A 67 6.34 2.12 8.66
C VAL A 67 6.52 2.40 7.18
N MET A 68 7.38 3.36 6.81
CA MET A 68 7.73 3.62 5.42
C MET A 68 9.11 3.05 5.10
N THR A 69 9.28 2.46 3.91
CA THR A 69 10.60 1.98 3.43
C THR A 69 11.56 3.12 3.16
N ARG A 70 11.05 4.27 2.71
CA ARG A 70 11.80 5.53 2.60
C ARG A 70 10.89 6.73 2.85
N LYS A 71 11.47 7.77 3.45
CA LYS A 71 10.78 9.05 3.75
C LYS A 71 11.37 10.23 2.97
N GLY A 72 12.43 9.98 2.21
CA GLY A 72 13.16 10.96 1.40
C GLY A 72 13.50 10.40 0.02
N ASP A 73 14.24 11.19 -0.76
CA ASP A 73 14.74 10.78 -2.07
C ASP A 73 16.11 10.11 -1.93
N TYR A 74 16.09 8.85 -1.46
CA TYR A 74 17.27 7.98 -1.39
C TYR A 74 16.89 6.58 -1.87
N PHE A 75 17.88 5.85 -2.37
CA PHE A 75 17.71 4.49 -2.89
C PHE A 75 17.56 3.49 -1.74
N VAL A 76 16.63 2.56 -1.88
CA VAL A 76 16.43 1.40 -1.00
C VAL A 76 16.40 0.18 -1.88
N THR A 77 17.23 -0.82 -1.59
CA THR A 77 17.27 -2.06 -2.37
C THR A 77 15.95 -2.83 -2.24
N LEU A 78 15.64 -3.66 -3.24
CA LEU A 78 14.44 -4.52 -3.17
C LEU A 78 14.47 -5.44 -1.93
N GLN A 79 15.67 -5.94 -1.59
CA GLN A 79 15.87 -6.76 -0.39
C GLN A 79 15.57 -5.98 0.89
N ASP A 80 16.05 -4.74 1.01
CA ASP A 80 15.82 -3.93 2.22
C ASP A 80 14.35 -3.57 2.41
N ARG A 81 13.62 -3.32 1.30
CA ARG A 81 12.16 -3.13 1.35
C ARG A 81 11.46 -4.34 1.96
N CYS A 82 11.85 -5.55 1.53
CA CYS A 82 11.34 -6.79 2.10
C CYS A 82 11.78 -6.96 3.57
N ASN A 83 13.04 -6.68 3.91
CA ASN A 83 13.57 -6.80 5.26
C ASN A 83 12.82 -5.91 6.24
N ILE A 84 12.53 -4.65 5.87
CA ILE A 84 11.74 -3.71 6.68
C ILE A 84 10.34 -4.28 6.99
N SER A 85 9.69 -4.88 5.99
CA SER A 85 8.38 -5.50 6.17
C SER A 85 8.47 -6.77 7.02
N ASN A 86 9.42 -7.64 6.71
CA ASN A 86 9.55 -8.96 7.32
C ASN A 86 10.04 -8.91 8.78
N ALA A 87 10.67 -7.79 9.18
CA ALA A 87 11.08 -7.53 10.56
C ALA A 87 9.89 -7.23 11.50
N GLN A 88 8.70 -6.97 10.95
CA GLN A 88 7.51 -6.76 11.77
C GLN A 88 6.97 -8.11 12.27
N SER A 89 6.35 -8.13 13.46
CA SER A 89 5.70 -9.33 13.99
C SER A 89 4.45 -9.72 13.18
N ARG A 90 3.75 -8.73 12.64
CA ARG A 90 2.59 -8.84 11.75
C ARG A 90 2.50 -7.59 10.89
N ALA A 91 2.42 -7.75 9.57
CA ALA A 91 2.39 -6.64 8.65
C ALA A 91 1.41 -6.84 7.50
N VAL A 92 1.14 -5.72 6.81
CA VAL A 92 0.61 -5.67 5.45
C VAL A 92 1.54 -4.75 4.66
N PHE A 93 2.05 -5.23 3.53
CA PHE A 93 2.98 -4.50 2.67
C PHE A 93 2.23 -3.90 1.48
N VAL A 94 2.37 -2.59 1.25
CA VAL A 94 1.75 -1.88 0.13
C VAL A 94 2.80 -1.04 -0.58
N SER A 95 3.18 -1.46 -1.78
CA SER A 95 4.14 -0.75 -2.64
C SER A 95 3.41 0.20 -3.58
N ILE A 96 3.88 1.43 -3.68
CA ILE A 96 3.29 2.52 -4.45
C ILE A 96 4.18 2.84 -5.64
N HIS A 97 3.62 2.68 -6.84
CA HIS A 97 4.27 2.87 -8.13
C HIS A 97 3.38 3.63 -9.12
N PHE A 98 3.98 4.06 -10.20
CA PHE A 98 3.31 4.61 -11.38
C PHE A 98 3.88 3.96 -12.64
N ASN A 99 3.01 3.48 -13.48
CA ASN A 99 3.35 2.71 -14.66
C ASN A 99 3.93 3.56 -15.79
N GLY A 100 4.59 2.90 -16.72
CA GLY A 100 5.03 3.42 -18.00
C GLY A 100 4.92 2.34 -19.07
N ALA A 101 4.48 2.71 -20.26
CA ALA A 101 4.38 1.80 -21.40
C ALA A 101 4.87 2.46 -22.70
N PRO A 102 5.41 1.66 -23.67
CA PRO A 102 5.74 2.18 -25.00
C PRO A 102 4.51 2.72 -25.74
N ASN A 103 3.32 2.12 -25.51
CA ASN A 103 2.07 2.63 -26.03
C ASN A 103 1.59 3.83 -25.19
N PRO A 104 1.56 5.06 -25.73
CA PRO A 104 1.14 6.27 -25.00
C PRO A 104 -0.35 6.28 -24.67
N ASP A 105 -1.17 5.42 -25.30
CA ASP A 105 -2.60 5.31 -25.02
C ASP A 105 -2.90 4.39 -23.83
N ALA A 106 -1.88 3.70 -23.28
CA ALA A 106 -2.08 2.89 -22.10
C ALA A 106 -2.44 3.77 -20.90
N TYR A 107 -3.54 3.44 -20.19
CA TYR A 107 -4.02 4.19 -19.04
C TYR A 107 -4.80 3.29 -18.07
N GLY A 108 -4.98 3.76 -16.83
CA GLY A 108 -5.73 3.08 -15.80
C GLY A 108 -4.86 2.41 -14.75
N TYR A 109 -5.50 1.83 -13.75
CA TYR A 109 -4.84 1.22 -12.60
C TYR A 109 -4.50 -0.25 -12.82
N GLU A 110 -3.38 -0.68 -12.29
CA GLU A 110 -2.99 -2.10 -12.23
C GLU A 110 -2.59 -2.47 -10.81
N MET A 111 -3.12 -3.61 -10.31
CA MET A 111 -2.75 -4.12 -9.00
C MET A 111 -2.09 -5.47 -9.13
N TYR A 112 -0.97 -5.62 -8.45
CA TYR A 112 -0.21 -6.86 -8.44
C TYR A 112 -0.11 -7.43 -7.02
N TYR A 113 -0.25 -8.73 -6.92
CA TYR A 113 0.03 -9.53 -5.72
C TYR A 113 0.82 -10.77 -6.13
N HIS A 114 1.49 -11.45 -5.19
CA HIS A 114 2.17 -12.70 -5.53
C HIS A 114 1.25 -13.89 -5.34
N SER A 115 0.76 -14.08 -4.10
CA SER A 115 -0.06 -15.24 -3.71
C SER A 115 -0.93 -14.90 -2.49
N GLY A 116 -1.85 -15.81 -2.19
CA GLY A 116 -2.65 -15.76 -0.99
C GLY A 116 -3.93 -14.92 -1.10
N ARG A 117 -4.99 -15.44 -0.47
CA ARG A 117 -6.33 -14.83 -0.49
C ARG A 117 -6.35 -13.41 0.08
N GLN A 118 -5.55 -13.14 1.13
CA GLN A 118 -5.53 -11.82 1.77
C GLN A 118 -4.88 -10.77 0.87
N SER A 119 -3.78 -11.12 0.16
CA SER A 119 -3.14 -10.23 -0.81
C SER A 119 -4.08 -9.89 -1.96
N TYR A 120 -4.76 -10.89 -2.52
CA TYR A 120 -5.77 -10.68 -3.56
C TYR A 120 -6.92 -9.78 -3.08
N ALA A 121 -7.50 -10.06 -1.92
CA ALA A 121 -8.62 -9.31 -1.38
C ALA A 121 -8.26 -7.83 -1.13
N LEU A 122 -7.03 -7.57 -0.65
CA LEU A 122 -6.53 -6.21 -0.48
C LEU A 122 -6.34 -5.51 -1.83
N ALA A 123 -5.69 -6.16 -2.80
CA ALA A 123 -5.47 -5.63 -4.14
C ALA A 123 -6.80 -5.26 -4.84
N ASP A 124 -7.77 -6.15 -4.78
CA ASP A 124 -9.11 -5.96 -5.35
C ASP A 124 -9.87 -4.82 -4.63
N ARG A 125 -9.78 -4.74 -3.31
CA ARG A 125 -10.39 -3.64 -2.55
C ARG A 125 -9.77 -2.29 -2.90
N ILE A 126 -8.43 -2.21 -3.00
CA ILE A 126 -7.72 -0.99 -3.42
C ILE A 126 -8.18 -0.59 -4.82
N MET A 127 -8.20 -1.53 -5.77
CA MET A 127 -8.67 -1.28 -7.14
C MET A 127 -10.06 -0.66 -7.16
N ARG A 128 -11.04 -1.29 -6.51
CA ARG A 128 -12.41 -0.79 -6.47
C ARG A 128 -12.52 0.60 -5.87
N ASN A 129 -11.80 0.87 -4.78
CA ASN A 129 -11.83 2.17 -4.14
C ASN A 129 -11.21 3.26 -5.02
N LEU A 130 -10.11 2.95 -5.73
CA LEU A 130 -9.48 3.88 -6.68
C LEU A 130 -10.43 4.22 -7.82
N VAL A 131 -11.02 3.22 -8.47
CA VAL A 131 -11.99 3.42 -9.55
C VAL A 131 -13.17 4.27 -9.08
N ALA A 132 -13.76 3.95 -7.94
CA ALA A 132 -14.90 4.67 -7.40
C ALA A 132 -14.57 6.14 -7.04
N LYS A 133 -13.36 6.39 -6.52
CA LYS A 133 -12.99 7.72 -6.03
C LYS A 133 -12.42 8.65 -7.11
N THR A 134 -11.88 8.11 -8.19
CA THR A 134 -11.18 8.90 -9.21
C THR A 134 -11.85 8.88 -10.58
N ASN A 135 -12.79 7.96 -10.79
CA ASN A 135 -13.45 7.70 -12.07
C ASN A 135 -12.45 7.34 -13.21
N VAL A 136 -11.34 6.68 -12.84
CA VAL A 136 -10.36 6.14 -13.78
C VAL A 136 -10.47 4.60 -13.74
N PRO A 137 -10.51 3.91 -14.90
CA PRO A 137 -10.75 2.48 -14.94
C PRO A 137 -9.62 1.67 -14.32
N GLY A 138 -9.99 0.54 -13.74
CA GLY A 138 -9.05 -0.53 -13.40
C GLY A 138 -8.81 -1.41 -14.62
N ARG A 139 -7.55 -1.79 -14.85
CA ARG A 139 -7.16 -2.70 -15.93
C ARG A 139 -7.23 -4.14 -15.46
N TRP A 140 -6.53 -4.46 -14.38
CA TRP A 140 -6.50 -5.80 -13.80
C TRP A 140 -5.98 -5.84 -12.36
N VAL A 141 -6.34 -6.93 -11.68
CA VAL A 141 -5.72 -7.42 -10.46
C VAL A 141 -5.09 -8.75 -10.81
N ARG A 142 -3.75 -8.84 -10.78
CA ARG A 142 -3.02 -10.03 -11.26
C ARG A 142 -1.98 -10.54 -10.28
N ALA A 143 -1.82 -11.86 -10.26
CA ALA A 143 -0.67 -12.47 -9.62
C ALA A 143 0.59 -12.25 -10.47
N ARG A 144 1.68 -11.75 -9.84
CA ARG A 144 3.00 -11.59 -10.46
C ARG A 144 4.10 -11.86 -9.45
N SER A 145 5.17 -12.50 -9.92
CA SER A 145 6.37 -12.77 -9.13
C SER A 145 7.32 -11.56 -9.16
N LEU A 146 6.84 -10.39 -8.69
CA LEU A 146 7.70 -9.24 -8.46
C LEU A 146 8.48 -9.46 -7.16
N TYR A 147 9.77 -9.05 -7.14
CA TYR A 147 10.67 -9.34 -6.02
C TYR A 147 10.07 -8.97 -4.66
N VAL A 148 9.61 -7.74 -4.51
CA VAL A 148 9.03 -7.24 -3.25
C VAL A 148 7.74 -7.95 -2.82
N LEU A 149 7.03 -8.59 -3.75
CA LEU A 149 5.82 -9.36 -3.48
C LEU A 149 6.14 -10.82 -3.15
N SER A 150 7.08 -11.43 -3.89
CA SER A 150 7.44 -12.85 -3.72
C SER A 150 8.31 -13.10 -2.48
N HIS A 151 9.02 -12.08 -1.99
CA HIS A 151 9.86 -12.16 -0.78
C HIS A 151 9.18 -11.54 0.46
N ALA A 152 7.95 -11.04 0.32
CA ALA A 152 7.16 -10.58 1.46
C ALA A 152 6.61 -11.77 2.25
N ARG A 153 6.88 -11.77 3.56
CA ARG A 153 6.37 -12.78 4.51
C ARG A 153 4.87 -12.63 4.78
N PHE A 154 4.33 -11.43 4.61
CA PHE A 154 2.97 -11.04 4.95
C PHE A 154 2.17 -10.68 3.69
N PRO A 155 0.84 -10.48 3.79
CA PRO A 155 0.05 -10.02 2.65
C PRO A 155 0.69 -8.78 2.01
N ALA A 156 0.86 -8.83 0.68
CA ALA A 156 1.59 -7.82 -0.08
C ALA A 156 0.89 -7.47 -1.40
N VAL A 157 0.86 -6.17 -1.70
CA VAL A 157 0.30 -5.60 -2.94
C VAL A 157 1.23 -4.55 -3.50
N LEU A 158 1.37 -4.50 -4.83
CA LEU A 158 1.98 -3.39 -5.55
C LEU A 158 0.89 -2.70 -6.39
N CYS A 159 0.82 -1.39 -6.23
CA CYS A 159 -0.17 -0.53 -6.87
C CYS A 159 0.50 0.30 -7.95
N GLU A 160 0.11 0.10 -9.22
CA GLU A 160 0.42 0.98 -10.34
C GLU A 160 -0.71 2.00 -10.49
N LEU A 161 -0.43 3.24 -10.12
CA LEU A 161 -1.44 4.28 -9.92
C LEU A 161 -1.69 5.15 -11.18
N GLY A 162 -1.46 4.58 -12.35
CA GLY A 162 -1.64 5.21 -13.66
C GLY A 162 -0.33 5.33 -14.43
N PHE A 163 -0.43 5.63 -15.72
CA PHE A 163 0.69 5.65 -16.66
C PHE A 163 1.26 7.06 -16.83
N LEU A 164 2.51 7.25 -16.43
CA LEU A 164 3.20 8.54 -16.61
C LEU A 164 3.60 8.81 -18.07
N THR A 165 3.53 7.80 -18.94
CA THR A 165 3.72 7.91 -20.39
C THR A 165 2.45 8.36 -21.11
N ASN A 166 1.27 8.24 -20.49
CA ASN A 166 0.03 8.76 -21.01
C ASN A 166 -0.12 10.24 -20.61
N ARG A 167 -0.32 11.11 -21.59
CA ARG A 167 -0.36 12.58 -21.38
C ARG A 167 -1.46 13.01 -20.40
N ASP A 168 -2.64 12.45 -20.54
CA ASP A 168 -3.80 12.84 -19.73
C ASP A 168 -3.68 12.32 -18.31
N GLU A 169 -3.17 11.10 -18.13
CA GLU A 169 -2.88 10.57 -16.80
C GLU A 169 -1.74 11.33 -16.12
N ALA A 170 -0.65 11.62 -16.83
CA ALA A 170 0.44 12.43 -16.30
C ALA A 170 -0.04 13.81 -15.82
N ASN A 171 -0.94 14.46 -16.60
CA ASN A 171 -1.55 15.71 -16.21
C ASN A 171 -2.43 15.56 -14.96
N ARG A 172 -3.27 14.53 -14.88
CA ARG A 172 -4.07 14.24 -13.66
C ARG A 172 -3.17 13.95 -12.45
N ILE A 173 -2.16 13.11 -12.63
CA ILE A 173 -1.20 12.73 -11.57
C ILE A 173 -0.39 13.95 -11.08
N SER A 174 -0.14 14.95 -11.93
CA SER A 174 0.54 16.18 -11.52
C SER A 174 -0.28 17.00 -10.51
N SER A 175 -1.61 16.81 -10.47
CA SER A 175 -2.49 17.48 -9.51
C SER A 175 -2.33 16.90 -8.09
N SER A 176 -2.01 17.76 -7.14
CA SER A 176 -1.92 17.40 -5.72
C SER A 176 -3.23 16.83 -5.16
N SER A 177 -4.38 17.40 -5.56
CA SER A 177 -5.69 16.94 -5.13
C SER A 177 -6.04 15.55 -5.70
N TYR A 178 -5.57 15.24 -6.92
CA TYR A 178 -5.77 13.92 -7.50
C TYR A 178 -4.98 12.85 -6.75
N ARG A 179 -3.70 13.10 -6.46
CA ARG A 179 -2.88 12.19 -5.65
C ARG A 179 -3.44 12.02 -4.23
N GLN A 180 -4.04 13.08 -3.67
CA GLN A 180 -4.73 12.98 -2.37
C GLN A 180 -5.92 12.01 -2.44
N ARG A 181 -6.75 12.08 -3.50
CA ARG A 181 -7.87 11.14 -3.71
C ARG A 181 -7.37 9.69 -3.86
N GLN A 182 -6.27 9.47 -4.60
CA GLN A 182 -5.65 8.13 -4.70
C GLN A 182 -5.21 7.63 -3.32
N ALA A 183 -4.53 8.45 -2.55
CA ALA A 183 -4.05 8.07 -1.22
C ALA A 183 -5.20 7.73 -0.25
N GLU A 184 -6.28 8.50 -0.27
CA GLU A 184 -7.48 8.23 0.54
C GLU A 184 -8.18 6.94 0.13
N ALA A 185 -8.25 6.63 -1.17
CA ALA A 185 -8.82 5.39 -1.69
C ALA A 185 -8.02 4.18 -1.19
N ILE A 186 -6.69 4.25 -1.28
CA ILE A 186 -5.77 3.19 -0.80
C ILE A 186 -5.91 3.01 0.72
N ALA A 187 -5.82 4.10 1.47
CA ALA A 187 -5.90 4.05 2.93
C ALA A 187 -7.25 3.50 3.42
N SER A 188 -8.37 3.91 2.82
CA SER A 188 -9.70 3.39 3.13
C SER A 188 -9.81 1.88 2.88
N ALA A 189 -9.22 1.38 1.79
CA ALA A 189 -9.16 -0.05 1.50
C ALA A 189 -8.36 -0.82 2.56
N ILE A 190 -7.19 -0.31 2.95
CA ILE A 190 -6.35 -0.90 3.99
C ILE A 190 -7.08 -0.97 5.32
N VAL A 191 -7.70 0.14 5.75
CA VAL A 191 -8.45 0.20 7.02
C VAL A 191 -9.58 -0.82 7.03
N SER A 192 -10.32 -0.97 5.92
CA SER A 192 -11.43 -1.94 5.84
C SER A 192 -10.99 -3.41 5.80
N CYS A 193 -9.76 -3.70 5.39
CA CYS A 193 -9.21 -5.06 5.35
C CYS A 193 -8.44 -5.47 6.62
N CYS A 194 -8.02 -4.49 7.45
CA CYS A 194 -7.09 -4.73 8.56
C CYS A 194 -7.71 -4.44 9.95
N ARG A 195 -8.95 -4.03 10.02
CA ARG A 195 -9.79 -3.93 11.23
C ARG A 195 -10.79 -5.08 11.30
#